data_0b830e730e9b8824f9b65b11f31b5e6c
#
_entry.id   0b830e730e9b8824f9b65b11f31b5e6c
#
_cell.length_a   1.000
_cell.length_b   1.000
_cell.length_c   1.000
_cell.angle_alpha   90.00
_cell.angle_beta   90.00
_cell.angle_gamma   90.00
#
_symmetry.space_group_name_H-M   'P 1'
#
loop_
_entity.id
_entity.type
_entity.pdbx_description
1 polymer ?
#
loop_
_entity_poly.entity_id
_entity_poly.type
_entity_poly.pdbx_seq_one_letter_code
_entity_poly.pdbx_strand_id
1 'polypeptide(L)'
;MCLCDFSSVLRLQQRTTSLRRVKLIQAFHTMASPNAAKFVKEEEVARGKWLSLNNITYTDPTGRERQWECVKRTTRQTDSADAVGIIAILKRMLKFDCIVLVLQYRPPMKCCTVEFPAGLVDAGESPETAAVRELYEETGYTASVKPVTPALCFDPGLGNTTVQLVTVEIDGNDEKNQNPQQKTEFIEVVLIPVDDLLQRLDDYAKSGYSVDSRVYSYALGLQPKTS
;
A
#
# COMPACT_ATOMS: atom_id res chain seq x y z
N MET A 1 -46.80 -11.06 -42.97
CA MET A 1 -45.60 -11.63 -42.31
C MET A 1 -44.52 -10.54 -42.32
N CYS A 2 -44.54 -9.68 -41.28
CA CYS A 2 -43.57 -8.56 -41.16
C CYS A 2 -42.53 -8.96 -40.12
N LEU A 3 -41.30 -9.15 -40.54
CA LEU A 3 -40.15 -9.30 -39.68
C LEU A 3 -39.71 -7.88 -39.26
N CYS A 4 -40.01 -7.50 -38.03
CA CYS A 4 -39.49 -6.30 -37.42
C CYS A 4 -38.03 -6.53 -37.06
N ASP A 5 -37.18 -5.67 -37.60
CA ASP A 5 -35.74 -5.63 -37.43
C ASP A 5 -35.35 -5.23 -36.00
N PHE A 6 -34.91 -6.20 -35.21
CA PHE A 6 -34.46 -6.04 -33.81
C PHE A 6 -33.12 -5.28 -33.69
N SER A 7 -32.46 -4.98 -34.81
CA SER A 7 -31.13 -4.32 -34.83
C SER A 7 -31.16 -2.82 -34.53
N SER A 8 -32.31 -2.17 -34.74
CA SER A 8 -32.46 -0.73 -34.52
C SER A 8 -32.64 -0.34 -33.05
N VAL A 9 -33.26 -1.20 -32.24
CA VAL A 9 -33.51 -0.94 -30.81
C VAL A 9 -32.22 -1.03 -29.97
N LEU A 10 -31.35 -1.98 -30.28
CA LEU A 10 -30.04 -2.11 -29.60
C LEU A 10 -29.08 -0.93 -29.87
N ARG A 11 -29.16 -0.34 -31.06
CA ARG A 11 -28.32 0.83 -31.39
C ARG A 11 -28.79 2.13 -30.71
N LEU A 12 -30.07 2.26 -30.39
CA LEU A 12 -30.59 3.41 -29.64
C LEU A 12 -30.24 3.34 -28.14
N GLN A 13 -30.25 2.14 -27.55
CA GLN A 13 -29.87 1.98 -26.14
C GLN A 13 -28.38 2.19 -25.91
N GLN A 14 -27.53 1.79 -26.84
CA GLN A 14 -26.07 2.05 -26.72
C GLN A 14 -25.72 3.54 -26.90
N ARG A 15 -26.44 4.29 -27.74
CA ARG A 15 -26.23 5.73 -27.90
C ARG A 15 -26.69 6.55 -26.67
N THR A 16 -27.78 6.15 -26.01
CA THR A 16 -28.28 6.88 -24.82
C THR A 16 -27.40 6.65 -23.58
N THR A 17 -26.78 5.45 -23.43
CA THR A 17 -25.82 5.18 -22.35
C THR A 17 -24.49 5.91 -22.57
N SER A 18 -24.02 6.02 -23.81
CA SER A 18 -22.82 6.78 -24.16
C SER A 18 -22.99 8.29 -23.90
N LEU A 19 -24.13 8.87 -24.28
CA LEU A 19 -24.40 10.28 -24.04
C LEU A 19 -24.62 10.64 -22.54
N ARG A 20 -25.14 9.70 -21.73
CA ARG A 20 -25.22 9.89 -20.27
C ARG A 20 -23.84 9.80 -19.61
N ARG A 21 -22.96 8.91 -20.04
CA ARG A 21 -21.56 8.84 -19.55
C ARG A 21 -20.77 10.10 -19.90
N VAL A 22 -20.91 10.61 -21.12
CA VAL A 22 -20.23 11.85 -21.54
C VAL A 22 -20.76 13.06 -20.76
N LYS A 23 -22.09 13.16 -20.51
CA LYS A 23 -22.66 14.23 -19.68
C LYS A 23 -22.24 14.14 -18.21
N LEU A 24 -22.08 12.93 -17.65
CA LEU A 24 -21.56 12.79 -16.28
C LEU A 24 -20.09 13.28 -16.20
N ILE A 25 -19.26 12.95 -17.16
CA ILE A 25 -17.85 13.41 -17.20
C ILE A 25 -17.78 14.94 -17.36
N GLN A 26 -18.67 15.54 -18.16
CA GLN A 26 -18.72 17.01 -18.31
C GLN A 26 -19.28 17.74 -17.07
N ALA A 27 -20.17 17.13 -16.28
CA ALA A 27 -20.66 17.73 -15.04
C ALA A 27 -19.59 17.82 -13.94
N PHE A 28 -18.55 16.96 -13.97
CA PHE A 28 -17.40 17.07 -13.04
C PHE A 28 -16.41 18.18 -13.43
N HIS A 29 -16.50 18.77 -14.62
CA HIS A 29 -15.56 19.80 -15.10
C HIS A 29 -15.91 21.23 -14.65
N THR A 30 -17.01 21.44 -13.94
CA THR A 30 -17.40 22.79 -13.43
C THR A 30 -16.96 23.06 -11.99
N MET A 31 -16.42 22.04 -11.29
CA MET A 31 -15.78 22.25 -10.00
C MET A 31 -14.31 22.66 -10.22
N ALA A 32 -13.83 23.63 -9.45
CA ALA A 32 -12.41 24.00 -9.48
C ALA A 32 -11.56 22.73 -9.32
N SER A 33 -10.64 22.50 -10.26
CA SER A 33 -9.78 21.31 -10.22
C SER A 33 -9.01 21.27 -8.91
N PRO A 34 -8.93 20.11 -8.21
CA PRO A 34 -8.05 19.97 -7.04
C PRO A 34 -6.59 20.40 -7.34
N ASN A 35 -6.14 20.25 -8.59
CA ASN A 35 -4.81 20.69 -9.04
C ASN A 35 -4.64 22.22 -9.10
N ALA A 36 -5.69 23.00 -8.86
CA ALA A 36 -5.59 24.45 -8.74
C ALA A 36 -5.03 24.92 -7.39
N ALA A 37 -4.98 24.03 -6.39
CA ALA A 37 -4.31 24.31 -5.13
C ALA A 37 -2.79 24.47 -5.35
N LYS A 38 -2.17 25.41 -4.62
CA LYS A 38 -0.74 25.73 -4.75
C LYS A 38 -0.06 25.77 -3.40
N PHE A 39 1.08 25.10 -3.30
CA PHE A 39 1.99 25.26 -2.19
C PHE A 39 2.50 26.72 -2.14
N VAL A 40 2.56 27.30 -0.94
CA VAL A 40 3.07 28.67 -0.72
C VAL A 40 4.38 28.61 0.06
N LYS A 41 4.36 28.09 1.28
CA LYS A 41 5.54 27.95 2.14
C LYS A 41 5.38 26.84 3.13
N GLU A 42 6.49 26.47 3.77
CA GLU A 42 6.53 25.52 4.86
C GLU A 42 7.44 26.07 5.97
N GLU A 43 7.01 25.88 7.22
CA GLU A 43 7.74 26.32 8.40
C GLU A 43 7.82 25.13 9.38
N GLU A 44 9.02 24.80 9.84
CA GLU A 44 9.23 23.79 10.85
C GLU A 44 8.80 24.34 12.21
N VAL A 45 7.88 23.63 12.87
CA VAL A 45 7.34 23.96 14.20
C VAL A 45 8.18 23.30 15.29
N ALA A 46 8.54 22.03 15.11
CA ALA A 46 9.33 21.25 16.05
C ALA A 46 10.09 20.14 15.34
N ARG A 47 11.25 19.77 15.86
CA ARG A 47 12.08 18.69 15.34
C ARG A 47 12.53 17.75 16.44
N GLY A 48 12.26 16.46 16.24
CA GLY A 48 12.85 15.36 16.99
C GLY A 48 14.01 14.71 16.26
N LYS A 49 14.48 13.59 16.76
CA LYS A 49 15.55 12.81 16.12
C LYS A 49 15.09 12.22 14.76
N TRP A 50 13.86 11.71 14.70
CA TRP A 50 13.35 10.94 13.56
C TRP A 50 12.26 11.64 12.78
N LEU A 51 11.59 12.61 13.40
CA LEU A 51 10.44 13.31 12.83
C LEU A 51 10.55 14.82 13.05
N SER A 52 9.97 15.59 12.13
CA SER A 52 9.67 16.99 12.32
C SER A 52 8.17 17.24 12.14
N LEU A 53 7.62 18.18 12.91
CA LEU A 53 6.30 18.75 12.72
C LEU A 53 6.47 20.06 11.94
N ASN A 54 5.72 20.20 10.87
CA ASN A 54 5.79 21.33 9.97
C ASN A 54 4.40 21.92 9.74
N ASN A 55 4.33 23.24 9.53
CA ASN A 55 3.11 23.94 9.13
C ASN A 55 3.25 24.36 7.66
N ILE A 56 2.37 23.84 6.81
CA ILE A 56 2.33 24.13 5.38
C ILE A 56 1.26 25.16 5.12
N THR A 57 1.63 26.29 4.49
CA THR A 57 0.70 27.24 3.94
C THR A 57 0.47 26.92 2.47
N TYR A 58 -0.78 26.84 2.06
CA TYR A 58 -1.16 26.61 0.67
C TYR A 58 -2.38 27.43 0.27
N THR A 59 -2.55 27.67 -1.02
CA THR A 59 -3.76 28.28 -1.57
C THR A 59 -4.71 27.20 -2.06
N ASP A 60 -5.95 27.18 -1.56
CA ASP A 60 -6.97 26.24 -2.01
C ASP A 60 -7.48 26.57 -3.44
N PRO A 61 -8.25 25.68 -4.09
CA PRO A 61 -8.76 25.91 -5.44
C PRO A 61 -9.62 27.17 -5.59
N THR A 62 -10.12 27.76 -4.49
CA THR A 62 -10.89 29.01 -4.50
C THR A 62 -10.03 30.26 -4.36
N GLY A 63 -8.71 30.10 -4.23
CA GLY A 63 -7.75 31.20 -4.04
C GLY A 63 -7.57 31.65 -2.59
N ARG A 64 -8.14 30.92 -1.61
CA ARG A 64 -7.98 31.24 -0.18
C ARG A 64 -6.73 30.56 0.38
N GLU A 65 -6.01 31.27 1.22
CA GLU A 65 -4.89 30.72 1.97
C GLU A 65 -5.39 29.81 3.10
N ARG A 66 -4.73 28.65 3.25
CA ARG A 66 -5.01 27.61 4.24
C ARG A 66 -3.71 27.17 4.90
N GLN A 67 -3.85 26.57 6.06
CA GLN A 67 -2.74 25.94 6.77
C GLN A 67 -3.02 24.46 6.99
N TRP A 68 -1.91 23.66 6.99
CA TRP A 68 -1.96 22.23 7.19
C TRP A 68 -0.76 21.77 8.02
N GLU A 69 -1.01 21.11 9.13
CA GLU A 69 0.05 20.48 9.91
C GLU A 69 0.50 19.18 9.25
N CYS A 70 1.81 18.97 9.16
CA CYS A 70 2.41 17.85 8.47
C CYS A 70 3.58 17.27 9.27
N VAL A 71 3.61 15.93 9.39
CA VAL A 71 4.76 15.22 9.97
C VAL A 71 5.65 14.73 8.85
N LYS A 72 6.97 14.93 8.99
CA LYS A 72 7.99 14.50 8.03
C LYS A 72 9.08 13.67 8.69
N ARG A 73 9.61 12.69 7.95
CA ARG A 73 10.82 11.98 8.37
C ARG A 73 12.06 12.88 8.18
N THR A 74 12.92 12.96 9.20
CA THR A 74 14.18 13.70 9.11
C THR A 74 15.21 12.98 8.24
N THR A 75 14.99 11.70 7.97
CA THR A 75 15.86 10.82 7.17
C THR A 75 15.41 10.69 5.71
N ARG A 76 14.37 11.43 5.30
CA ARG A 76 13.84 11.35 3.94
C ARG A 76 14.87 11.71 2.89
N GLN A 77 14.95 10.91 1.85
CA GLN A 77 15.73 11.16 0.65
C GLN A 77 14.85 11.67 -0.49
N THR A 78 15.39 12.48 -1.39
CA THR A 78 14.60 13.17 -2.42
C THR A 78 14.25 12.29 -3.62
N ASP A 79 15.04 11.24 -3.88
CA ASP A 79 15.05 10.56 -5.18
C ASP A 79 14.45 9.13 -5.14
N SER A 80 13.98 8.68 -3.98
CA SER A 80 13.37 7.35 -3.82
C SER A 80 12.14 7.39 -2.90
N ALA A 81 11.40 6.29 -2.82
CA ALA A 81 10.42 6.11 -1.75
C ALA A 81 11.13 6.04 -0.39
N ASP A 82 10.45 6.48 0.67
CA ASP A 82 11.01 6.44 2.02
C ASP A 82 11.14 5.01 2.55
N ALA A 83 10.28 4.11 2.09
CA ALA A 83 10.19 2.74 2.59
C ALA A 83 9.69 1.76 1.52
N VAL A 84 9.88 0.48 1.78
CA VAL A 84 9.26 -0.62 1.05
C VAL A 84 8.34 -1.41 1.97
N GLY A 85 7.22 -1.89 1.40
CA GLY A 85 6.39 -2.94 1.99
C GLY A 85 6.46 -4.17 1.09
N ILE A 86 6.62 -5.36 1.67
CA ILE A 86 7.00 -6.56 0.93
C ILE A 86 5.83 -7.55 0.89
N ILE A 87 5.24 -7.73 -0.28
CA ILE A 87 4.23 -8.76 -0.51
C ILE A 87 4.97 -10.07 -0.81
N ALA A 88 5.27 -10.82 0.22
CA ALA A 88 6.11 -12.02 0.14
C ALA A 88 5.25 -13.29 0.04
N ILE A 89 5.32 -13.98 -1.10
CA ILE A 89 4.60 -15.22 -1.35
C ILE A 89 5.56 -16.40 -1.25
N LEU A 90 5.35 -17.25 -0.25
CA LEU A 90 6.09 -18.49 -0.05
C LEU A 90 5.41 -19.60 -0.84
N LYS A 91 6.13 -20.13 -1.84
CA LYS A 91 5.70 -21.27 -2.66
C LYS A 91 6.41 -22.54 -2.27
N ARG A 92 5.67 -23.62 -2.13
CA ARG A 92 6.21 -24.94 -1.76
C ARG A 92 5.53 -26.02 -2.59
N MET A 93 6.30 -27.00 -3.04
CA MET A 93 5.73 -28.15 -3.75
C MET A 93 4.69 -28.88 -2.87
N LEU A 94 3.54 -29.19 -3.45
CA LEU A 94 2.42 -29.91 -2.80
C LEU A 94 1.88 -29.24 -1.52
N LYS A 95 2.09 -27.94 -1.33
CA LYS A 95 1.51 -27.14 -0.23
C LYS A 95 0.86 -25.89 -0.77
N PHE A 96 -0.05 -25.31 0.03
CA PHE A 96 -0.67 -24.04 -0.30
C PHE A 96 0.37 -22.91 -0.32
N ASP A 97 0.20 -21.96 -1.25
CA ASP A 97 0.96 -20.73 -1.24
C ASP A 97 0.60 -19.94 0.04
N CYS A 98 1.61 -19.44 0.73
CA CYS A 98 1.41 -18.66 1.94
C CYS A 98 1.90 -17.24 1.75
N ILE A 99 1.17 -16.28 2.32
CA ILE A 99 1.69 -14.93 2.54
C ILE A 99 2.53 -14.93 3.80
N VAL A 100 3.70 -14.29 3.74
CA VAL A 100 4.56 -14.07 4.91
C VAL A 100 4.21 -12.71 5.51
N LEU A 101 3.78 -12.70 6.77
CA LEU A 101 3.49 -11.49 7.52
C LEU A 101 4.36 -11.46 8.79
N VAL A 102 4.44 -10.29 9.39
CA VAL A 102 5.15 -10.08 10.65
C VAL A 102 4.21 -9.52 11.71
N LEU A 103 4.40 -10.01 12.94
CA LEU A 103 3.75 -9.48 14.13
C LEU A 103 4.80 -8.71 14.93
N GLN A 104 4.54 -7.44 15.26
CA GLN A 104 5.46 -6.65 16.07
C GLN A 104 4.70 -5.64 16.93
N TYR A 105 5.27 -5.29 18.07
CA TYR A 105 4.69 -4.24 18.93
C TYR A 105 4.99 -2.86 18.33
N ARG A 106 3.95 -2.08 18.10
CA ARG A 106 4.06 -0.69 17.63
C ARG A 106 3.69 0.27 18.75
N PRO A 107 4.66 0.95 19.36
CA PRO A 107 4.40 1.86 20.48
C PRO A 107 3.30 2.90 20.24
N PRO A 108 3.19 3.53 19.05
CA PRO A 108 2.09 4.47 18.80
C PRO A 108 0.70 3.82 18.86
N MET A 109 0.59 2.55 18.47
CA MET A 109 -0.65 1.77 18.49
C MET A 109 -0.93 1.16 19.88
N LYS A 110 0.08 1.07 20.75
CA LYS A 110 0.04 0.43 22.08
C LYS A 110 -0.39 -1.05 22.01
N CYS A 111 -0.24 -1.69 20.89
CA CYS A 111 -0.54 -3.11 20.68
C CYS A 111 0.40 -3.70 19.62
N CYS A 112 0.34 -5.03 19.47
CA CYS A 112 0.97 -5.69 18.32
C CYS A 112 0.17 -5.45 17.05
N THR A 113 0.88 -5.31 15.96
CA THR A 113 0.31 -5.12 14.61
C THR A 113 0.61 -6.33 13.75
N VAL A 114 -0.25 -6.55 12.74
CA VAL A 114 -0.05 -7.54 11.66
C VAL A 114 0.28 -6.77 10.42
N GLU A 115 1.50 -6.94 9.90
CA GLU A 115 2.03 -6.12 8.81
C GLU A 115 2.69 -6.97 7.73
N PHE A 116 2.84 -6.41 6.53
CA PHE A 116 3.83 -6.91 5.59
C PHE A 116 5.24 -6.68 6.17
N PRO A 117 6.23 -7.55 5.92
CA PRO A 117 7.62 -7.19 6.15
C PRO A 117 7.93 -5.85 5.46
N ALA A 118 8.65 -4.96 6.14
CA ALA A 118 8.82 -3.59 5.66
C ALA A 118 10.03 -2.91 6.30
N GLY A 119 10.70 -2.05 5.53
CA GLY A 119 11.77 -1.23 6.08
C GLY A 119 12.06 0.01 5.26
N LEU A 120 13.01 0.79 5.71
CA LEU A 120 13.43 2.01 5.04
C LEU A 120 14.34 1.68 3.85
N VAL A 121 14.27 2.52 2.84
CA VAL A 121 15.22 2.47 1.71
C VAL A 121 16.46 3.29 2.10
N ASP A 122 17.62 2.65 2.11
CA ASP A 122 18.87 3.31 2.45
C ASP A 122 19.38 4.22 1.30
N ALA A 123 20.32 5.10 1.62
CA ALA A 123 20.91 6.02 0.65
C ALA A 123 21.56 5.27 -0.51
N GLY A 124 21.08 5.53 -1.74
CA GLY A 124 21.59 4.89 -2.95
C GLY A 124 21.14 3.45 -3.16
N GLU A 125 20.24 2.95 -2.31
CA GLU A 125 19.62 1.62 -2.47
C GLU A 125 18.40 1.69 -3.38
N SER A 126 18.20 0.66 -4.20
CA SER A 126 16.95 0.53 -4.95
C SER A 126 15.86 -0.10 -4.08
N PRO A 127 14.57 0.16 -4.36
CA PRO A 127 13.46 -0.48 -3.65
C PRO A 127 13.51 -2.01 -3.68
N GLU A 128 13.96 -2.58 -4.78
CA GLU A 128 14.13 -4.02 -4.95
C GLU A 128 15.20 -4.57 -3.99
N THR A 129 16.33 -3.88 -3.89
CA THR A 129 17.42 -4.27 -3.00
C THR A 129 16.99 -4.13 -1.54
N ALA A 130 16.36 -3.01 -1.19
CA ALA A 130 15.81 -2.79 0.15
C ALA A 130 14.83 -3.89 0.55
N ALA A 131 13.93 -4.27 -0.37
CA ALA A 131 12.94 -5.31 -0.10
C ALA A 131 13.58 -6.68 0.18
N VAL A 132 14.59 -7.08 -0.58
CA VAL A 132 15.29 -8.35 -0.36
C VAL A 132 16.07 -8.33 0.96
N ARG A 133 16.73 -7.21 1.27
CA ARG A 133 17.47 -7.03 2.52
C ARG A 133 16.53 -7.08 3.72
N GLU A 134 15.48 -6.29 3.74
CA GLU A 134 14.52 -6.22 4.86
C GLU A 134 13.77 -7.54 5.05
N LEU A 135 13.35 -8.21 3.96
CA LEU A 135 12.77 -9.56 4.06
C LEU A 135 13.70 -10.52 4.76
N TYR A 136 14.98 -10.53 4.36
CA TYR A 136 15.95 -11.42 4.97
C TYR A 136 16.22 -11.09 6.44
N GLU A 137 16.32 -9.81 6.78
CA GLU A 137 16.57 -9.35 8.15
C GLU A 137 15.40 -9.68 9.09
N GLU A 138 14.17 -9.44 8.65
CA GLU A 138 12.99 -9.65 9.48
C GLU A 138 12.51 -11.11 9.50
N THR A 139 12.72 -11.86 8.42
CA THR A 139 12.12 -13.21 8.28
C THR A 139 13.12 -14.33 8.05
N GLY A 140 14.34 -14.02 7.67
CA GLY A 140 15.36 -14.99 7.27
C GLY A 140 15.16 -15.60 5.87
N TYR A 141 14.10 -15.25 5.16
CA TYR A 141 13.84 -15.76 3.82
C TYR A 141 14.65 -15.04 2.75
N THR A 142 15.07 -15.79 1.74
CA THR A 142 15.59 -15.26 0.47
C THR A 142 14.51 -15.37 -0.61
N ALA A 143 14.42 -14.37 -1.49
CA ALA A 143 13.37 -14.32 -2.48
C ALA A 143 13.82 -13.73 -3.82
N SER A 144 13.05 -13.99 -4.86
CA SER A 144 13.17 -13.34 -6.16
C SER A 144 12.17 -12.19 -6.27
N VAL A 145 12.64 -11.02 -6.72
CA VAL A 145 11.79 -9.85 -6.91
C VAL A 145 10.88 -10.04 -8.12
N LYS A 146 9.63 -9.64 -7.96
CA LYS A 146 8.57 -9.58 -8.98
C LYS A 146 8.18 -8.10 -9.18
N PRO A 147 6.96 -7.76 -9.60
CA PRO A 147 6.57 -6.36 -9.82
C PRO A 147 6.79 -5.46 -8.61
N VAL A 148 7.22 -4.23 -8.91
CA VAL A 148 7.37 -3.12 -7.95
C VAL A 148 6.39 -2.02 -8.35
N THR A 149 5.68 -1.45 -7.40
CA THR A 149 4.78 -0.33 -7.65
C THR A 149 5.55 0.98 -7.85
N PRO A 150 4.95 2.02 -8.47
CA PRO A 150 5.47 3.36 -8.31
C PRO A 150 5.45 3.76 -6.82
N ALA A 151 6.12 4.87 -6.48
CA ALA A 151 6.03 5.45 -5.14
C ALA A 151 4.57 5.84 -4.84
N LEU A 152 4.02 5.29 -3.76
CA LEU A 152 2.65 5.51 -3.31
C LEU A 152 2.68 6.39 -2.06
N CYS A 153 1.70 7.29 -1.89
CA CYS A 153 1.53 7.99 -0.64
C CYS A 153 1.11 7.01 0.47
N PHE A 154 1.73 7.15 1.65
CA PHE A 154 1.42 6.29 2.79
C PHE A 154 0.21 6.80 3.57
N ASP A 155 0.31 8.01 4.08
CA ASP A 155 -0.77 8.75 4.76
C ASP A 155 -0.70 10.23 4.36
N PRO A 156 -1.33 10.61 3.23
CA PRO A 156 -1.23 11.98 2.70
C PRO A 156 -1.94 13.02 3.55
N GLY A 157 -2.79 12.60 4.49
CA GLY A 157 -3.44 13.48 5.45
C GLY A 157 -2.53 13.89 6.60
N LEU A 158 -1.57 13.05 6.97
CA LEU A 158 -0.66 13.28 8.09
C LEU A 158 0.72 13.75 7.63
N GLY A 159 1.23 13.20 6.53
CA GLY A 159 2.61 13.45 6.13
C GLY A 159 2.89 13.20 4.65
N ASN A 160 4.15 13.36 4.31
CA ASN A 160 4.63 13.18 2.94
C ASN A 160 5.38 11.85 2.73
N THR A 161 5.27 10.91 3.68
CA THR A 161 5.92 9.60 3.58
C THR A 161 5.39 8.82 2.39
N THR A 162 6.29 8.23 1.62
CA THR A 162 6.00 7.38 0.49
C THR A 162 6.48 5.96 0.72
N VAL A 163 5.78 4.99 0.11
CA VAL A 163 6.12 3.57 0.16
C VAL A 163 6.02 2.97 -1.24
N GLN A 164 6.90 2.02 -1.57
CA GLN A 164 6.72 1.14 -2.71
C GLN A 164 6.38 -0.27 -2.23
N LEU A 165 5.38 -0.90 -2.84
CA LEU A 165 5.08 -2.30 -2.60
C LEU A 165 5.89 -3.15 -3.57
N VAL A 166 6.70 -4.01 -3.02
CA VAL A 166 7.57 -4.94 -3.76
C VAL A 166 7.01 -6.35 -3.59
N THR A 167 6.51 -6.93 -4.67
CA THR A 167 6.11 -8.33 -4.63
C THR A 167 7.34 -9.21 -4.78
N VAL A 168 7.46 -10.23 -3.94
CA VAL A 168 8.55 -11.19 -4.00
C VAL A 168 8.03 -12.63 -3.92
N GLU A 169 8.75 -13.54 -4.54
CA GLU A 169 8.46 -14.98 -4.51
C GLU A 169 9.59 -15.71 -3.79
N ILE A 170 9.22 -16.45 -2.76
CA ILE A 170 10.12 -17.28 -1.95
C ILE A 170 9.96 -18.72 -2.44
N ASP A 171 11.04 -19.34 -2.91
CA ASP A 171 11.07 -20.77 -3.16
C ASP A 171 11.29 -21.52 -1.84
N GLY A 172 10.23 -22.05 -1.28
CA GLY A 172 10.29 -22.81 -0.03
C GLY A 172 10.85 -24.23 -0.19
N ASN A 173 11.23 -24.65 -1.40
CA ASN A 173 11.95 -25.89 -1.63
C ASN A 173 13.48 -25.65 -1.67
N ASP A 174 13.93 -24.40 -1.81
CA ASP A 174 15.35 -24.05 -1.66
C ASP A 174 15.80 -24.32 -0.21
N GLU A 175 16.94 -25.00 -0.04
CA GLU A 175 17.51 -25.32 1.27
C GLU A 175 17.69 -24.09 2.16
N LYS A 176 18.01 -22.94 1.58
CA LYS A 176 18.14 -21.65 2.29
C LYS A 176 16.86 -21.19 2.98
N ASN A 177 15.72 -21.62 2.44
CA ASN A 177 14.39 -21.21 2.92
C ASN A 177 13.69 -22.28 3.77
N GLN A 178 14.33 -23.44 4.01
CA GLN A 178 13.72 -24.52 4.81
C GLN A 178 13.79 -24.28 6.32
N ASN A 179 14.80 -23.54 6.78
CA ASN A 179 14.96 -23.17 8.19
C ASN A 179 15.45 -21.72 8.30
N PRO A 180 14.62 -20.73 7.90
CA PRO A 180 15.01 -19.33 7.87
C PRO A 180 15.32 -18.83 9.28
N GLN A 181 16.41 -18.06 9.43
CA GLN A 181 16.84 -17.46 10.69
C GLN A 181 16.78 -15.94 10.53
N GLN A 182 15.80 -15.31 11.17
CA GLN A 182 15.68 -13.85 11.22
C GLN A 182 16.82 -13.24 12.04
N LYS A 183 17.20 -12.01 11.70
CA LYS A 183 18.21 -11.23 12.41
C LYS A 183 17.61 -10.21 13.37
N THR A 184 16.35 -9.84 13.15
CA THR A 184 15.65 -8.85 13.93
C THR A 184 14.98 -9.50 15.13
N GLU A 185 15.28 -8.98 16.33
CA GLU A 185 14.62 -9.39 17.56
C GLU A 185 13.21 -8.76 17.69
N PHE A 186 12.34 -9.43 18.45
CA PHE A 186 10.98 -8.94 18.78
C PHE A 186 10.00 -8.82 17.59
N ILE A 187 10.29 -9.53 16.51
CA ILE A 187 9.36 -9.73 15.39
C ILE A 187 9.01 -11.22 15.31
N GLU A 188 7.73 -11.55 15.25
CA GLU A 188 7.25 -12.91 15.00
C GLU A 188 6.83 -13.04 13.54
N VAL A 189 7.33 -14.08 12.87
CA VAL A 189 6.99 -14.37 11.46
C VAL A 189 5.82 -15.34 11.42
N VAL A 190 4.77 -15.00 10.69
CA VAL A 190 3.58 -15.83 10.51
C VAL A 190 3.36 -16.14 9.03
N LEU A 191 3.01 -17.41 8.77
CA LEU A 191 2.70 -17.93 7.44
C LEU A 191 1.20 -18.19 7.35
N ILE A 192 0.51 -17.47 6.50
CA ILE A 192 -0.93 -17.61 6.33
C ILE A 192 -1.21 -18.09 4.90
N PRO A 193 -1.96 -19.21 4.71
CA PRO A 193 -2.42 -19.60 3.38
C PRO A 193 -3.14 -18.43 2.70
N VAL A 194 -2.83 -18.20 1.43
CA VAL A 194 -3.38 -17.05 0.69
C VAL A 194 -4.91 -17.07 0.70
N ASP A 195 -5.53 -18.25 0.57
CA ASP A 195 -6.98 -18.41 0.55
C ASP A 195 -7.62 -18.11 1.91
N ASP A 196 -6.91 -18.30 3.01
CA ASP A 196 -7.40 -18.06 4.38
C ASP A 196 -7.08 -16.64 4.88
N LEU A 197 -6.37 -15.84 4.09
CA LEU A 197 -5.76 -14.59 4.56
C LEU A 197 -6.78 -13.66 5.22
N LEU A 198 -7.90 -13.36 4.56
CA LEU A 198 -8.89 -12.41 5.08
C LEU A 198 -9.48 -12.88 6.42
N GLN A 199 -9.86 -14.16 6.51
CA GLN A 199 -10.41 -14.74 7.74
C GLN A 199 -9.41 -14.66 8.90
N ARG A 200 -8.12 -14.96 8.64
CA ARG A 200 -7.07 -14.91 9.65
C ARG A 200 -6.81 -13.48 10.13
N LEU A 201 -6.89 -12.49 9.25
CA LEU A 201 -6.75 -11.07 9.62
C LEU A 201 -7.91 -10.63 10.51
N ASP A 202 -9.15 -11.07 10.23
CA ASP A 202 -10.30 -10.82 11.10
C ASP A 202 -10.13 -11.45 12.49
N ASP A 203 -9.55 -12.65 12.55
CA ASP A 203 -9.30 -13.34 13.83
C ASP A 203 -8.21 -12.62 14.65
N TYR A 204 -7.14 -12.11 14.00
CA TYR A 204 -6.15 -11.26 14.64
C TYR A 204 -6.78 -9.98 15.21
N ALA A 205 -7.63 -9.30 14.42
CA ALA A 205 -8.31 -8.09 14.86
C ALA A 205 -9.20 -8.35 16.09
N LYS A 206 -9.97 -9.46 16.11
CA LYS A 206 -10.78 -9.87 17.25
C LYS A 206 -9.93 -10.21 18.48
N SER A 207 -8.68 -10.66 18.28
CA SER A 207 -7.73 -11.00 19.33
C SER A 207 -6.94 -9.79 19.86
N GLY A 208 -7.25 -8.57 19.41
CA GLY A 208 -6.66 -7.34 19.90
C GLY A 208 -5.41 -6.87 19.15
N TYR A 209 -5.06 -7.50 18.03
CA TYR A 209 -4.03 -6.99 17.12
C TYR A 209 -4.60 -5.87 16.25
N SER A 210 -3.76 -4.91 15.89
CA SER A 210 -4.10 -3.93 14.85
C SER A 210 -3.59 -4.43 13.49
N VAL A 211 -4.48 -4.58 12.54
CA VAL A 211 -4.12 -5.04 11.19
C VAL A 211 -3.79 -3.84 10.30
N ASP A 212 -2.66 -3.90 9.62
CA ASP A 212 -2.26 -2.88 8.65
C ASP A 212 -3.27 -2.82 7.49
N SER A 213 -3.69 -1.61 7.16
CA SER A 213 -4.68 -1.37 6.11
C SER A 213 -4.25 -1.87 4.72
N ARG A 214 -2.94 -1.90 4.43
CA ARG A 214 -2.39 -2.42 3.16
C ARG A 214 -2.56 -3.94 3.09
N VAL A 215 -2.27 -4.65 4.19
CA VAL A 215 -2.46 -6.10 4.31
C VAL A 215 -3.92 -6.45 4.16
N TYR A 216 -4.80 -5.72 4.86
CA TYR A 216 -6.23 -5.96 4.81
C TYR A 216 -6.82 -5.67 3.42
N SER A 217 -6.43 -4.55 2.81
CA SER A 217 -6.84 -4.20 1.44
C SER A 217 -6.38 -5.22 0.40
N TYR A 218 -5.15 -5.73 0.56
CA TYR A 218 -4.62 -6.80 -0.29
C TYR A 218 -5.47 -8.08 -0.16
N ALA A 219 -5.80 -8.48 1.07
CA ALA A 219 -6.64 -9.65 1.34
C ALA A 219 -8.04 -9.50 0.72
N LEU A 220 -8.66 -8.32 0.81
CA LEU A 220 -9.94 -8.03 0.15
C LEU A 220 -9.84 -8.15 -1.37
N GLY A 221 -8.73 -7.70 -1.96
CA GLY A 221 -8.50 -7.77 -3.40
C GLY A 221 -8.32 -9.20 -3.94
N LEU A 222 -7.95 -10.14 -3.09
CA LEU A 222 -7.82 -11.56 -3.43
C LEU A 222 -9.15 -12.31 -3.41
N GLN A 223 -10.19 -11.75 -2.79
CA GLN A 223 -11.49 -12.42 -2.73
C GLN A 223 -12.11 -12.56 -4.12
N PRO A 224 -12.78 -13.69 -4.41
CA PRO A 224 -13.52 -13.86 -5.67
C PRO A 224 -14.50 -12.70 -5.86
N LYS A 225 -14.52 -12.14 -7.07
CA LYS A 225 -15.55 -11.13 -7.40
C LYS A 225 -16.91 -11.81 -7.33
N THR A 226 -17.73 -11.47 -6.34
CA THR A 226 -19.14 -11.82 -6.33
C THR A 226 -19.80 -11.14 -7.53
N SER A 227 -20.22 -11.99 -8.49
CA SER A 227 -20.97 -11.58 -9.69
C SER A 227 -22.39 -11.15 -9.33
#